data_5e8e4bb9578b99a4d681e6f0d2fd945d
#
_entry.id   5e8e4bb9578b99a4d681e6f0d2fd945d
#
_cell.length_a   1.000
_cell.length_b   1.000
_cell.length_c   1.000
_cell.angle_alpha   90.00
_cell.angle_beta   90.00
_cell.angle_gamma   90.00
#
_symmetry.space_group_name_H-M   'P 1'
#
loop_
_entity.id
_entity.type
_entity.pdbx_description
1 polymer ?
#
loop_
_entity_poly.entity_id
_entity_poly.type
_entity_poly.pdbx_seq_one_letter_code
_entity_poly.pdbx_strand_id
1 'polypeptide(L)'
;MGAGPAGSPRGRPIQGHVIGEALLRPDGSAGLWTSVRTVASTGSTNADLLARGGPEGQVLVAEEQTAGRGRAGRTWVSQPGASLTFSVLLRPASVPPSARGWLPLLTGVAVAAGVRSAAGVAARLKWPNDVLVGDRKLAGILAEQSADGAAVVIGVGLNVATSERALPVSPTGLPATSLLVEGADVGREAVLAQILRSLERWYLVFSADPDPVRSGLLAEYRAACATLGRQVRVELPAGRELAGVAEDVDAGGRLLVRPAGAASATPISAGDVVHLR
;
A
#
# COMPACT_ATOMS: atom_id res chain seq x y z
N MET A 1 38.82 7.70 -22.90
CA MET A 1 38.41 6.69 -21.91
C MET A 1 37.07 7.14 -21.37
N GLY A 2 35.98 6.64 -21.94
CA GLY A 2 34.63 6.97 -21.52
C GLY A 2 34.27 6.10 -20.33
N ALA A 3 33.89 6.74 -19.20
CA ALA A 3 33.23 6.03 -18.11
C ALA A 3 31.88 5.51 -18.63
N GLY A 4 31.74 4.19 -18.68
CA GLY A 4 30.49 3.53 -18.98
C GLY A 4 29.43 3.92 -17.91
N PRO A 5 28.13 3.91 -18.26
CA PRO A 5 27.09 4.23 -17.33
C PRO A 5 27.16 3.27 -16.13
N ALA A 6 27.17 3.84 -14.91
CA ALA A 6 27.12 3.08 -13.67
C ALA A 6 25.94 2.11 -13.75
N GLY A 7 26.23 0.80 -13.60
CA GLY A 7 25.22 -0.26 -13.70
C GLY A 7 24.01 0.04 -12.83
N SER A 8 22.84 -0.17 -13.39
CA SER A 8 21.54 -0.01 -12.73
C SER A 8 21.56 -0.65 -11.32
N PRO A 9 20.99 -0.01 -10.27
CA PRO A 9 20.99 -0.49 -8.89
C PRO A 9 20.11 -1.75 -8.67
N ARG A 10 19.77 -2.46 -9.72
CA ARG A 10 18.98 -3.69 -9.70
C ARG A 10 19.70 -4.81 -8.97
N GLY A 11 19.01 -5.46 -8.04
CA GLY A 11 19.53 -6.62 -7.33
C GLY A 11 20.45 -6.32 -6.14
N ARG A 12 20.76 -5.06 -5.84
CA ARG A 12 21.51 -4.73 -4.61
C ARG A 12 20.58 -4.78 -3.41
N PRO A 13 21.03 -5.35 -2.28
CA PRO A 13 20.24 -5.31 -1.03
C PRO A 13 19.92 -3.87 -0.60
N ILE A 14 18.70 -3.66 -0.13
CA ILE A 14 18.25 -2.37 0.39
C ILE A 14 19.05 -2.01 1.64
N GLN A 15 19.57 -0.79 1.68
CA GLN A 15 20.36 -0.28 2.80
C GLN A 15 19.49 0.62 3.68
N GLY A 16 19.12 0.13 4.87
CA GLY A 16 18.23 0.84 5.78
C GLY A 16 18.76 2.20 6.24
N HIS A 17 20.08 2.37 6.41
CA HIS A 17 20.69 3.65 6.78
C HIS A 17 20.51 4.71 5.69
N VAL A 18 20.65 4.34 4.41
CA VAL A 18 20.41 5.26 3.27
C VAL A 18 18.98 5.79 3.28
N ILE A 19 18.03 4.93 3.58
CA ILE A 19 16.62 5.35 3.71
C ILE A 19 16.45 6.23 4.94
N GLY A 20 17.03 5.85 6.08
CA GLY A 20 16.98 6.65 7.32
C GLY A 20 17.50 8.06 7.11
N GLU A 21 18.67 8.22 6.50
CA GLU A 21 19.23 9.52 6.14
C GLU A 21 18.33 10.33 5.21
N ALA A 22 17.74 9.65 4.18
CA ALA A 22 16.81 10.28 3.27
C ALA A 22 15.50 10.75 3.93
N LEU A 23 15.15 10.22 5.11
CA LEU A 23 13.94 10.59 5.86
C LEU A 23 14.16 11.68 6.89
N LEU A 24 15.41 12.09 7.14
CA LEU A 24 15.68 13.22 8.01
C LEU A 24 15.02 14.50 7.46
N ARG A 25 14.51 15.33 8.37
CA ARG A 25 14.00 16.65 8.03
C ARG A 25 15.15 17.60 7.69
N PRO A 26 14.87 18.74 7.04
CA PRO A 26 15.92 19.71 6.70
C PRO A 26 16.73 20.22 7.89
N ASP A 27 16.14 20.20 9.09
CA ASP A 27 16.82 20.55 10.35
C ASP A 27 17.60 19.39 10.99
N GLY A 28 17.66 18.23 10.31
CA GLY A 28 18.31 17.00 10.79
C GLY A 28 17.51 16.23 11.84
N SER A 29 16.31 16.68 12.21
CA SER A 29 15.46 15.96 13.16
C SER A 29 14.81 14.74 12.53
N ALA A 30 14.58 13.69 13.33
CA ALA A 30 13.77 12.55 12.93
C ALA A 30 12.28 12.93 12.89
N GLY A 31 11.57 12.41 11.85
CA GLY A 31 10.11 12.48 11.77
C GLY A 31 9.42 11.36 12.53
N LEU A 32 8.36 10.82 11.95
CA LEU A 32 7.64 9.65 12.46
C LEU A 32 8.53 8.40 12.53
N TRP A 33 9.43 8.23 11.55
CA TRP A 33 10.20 6.99 11.37
C TRP A 33 11.39 6.92 12.31
N THR A 34 11.30 6.04 13.32
CA THR A 34 12.30 5.90 14.38
C THR A 34 13.41 4.90 14.03
N SER A 35 13.12 3.96 13.13
CA SER A 35 14.12 3.00 12.64
C SER A 35 13.71 2.39 11.30
N VAL A 36 14.70 2.17 10.42
CA VAL A 36 14.54 1.40 9.18
C VAL A 36 15.49 0.21 9.24
N ARG A 37 14.92 -0.97 9.41
CA ARG A 37 15.66 -2.23 9.49
C ARG A 37 15.43 -3.05 8.24
N THR A 38 16.50 -3.63 7.70
CA THR A 38 16.48 -4.54 6.57
C THR A 38 16.86 -5.94 7.01
N VAL A 39 16.21 -6.94 6.42
CA VAL A 39 16.52 -8.37 6.61
C VAL A 39 16.60 -9.06 5.25
N ALA A 40 17.50 -10.04 5.12
CA ALA A 40 17.64 -10.80 3.88
C ALA A 40 16.39 -11.65 3.60
N SER A 41 15.85 -12.32 4.62
CA SER A 41 14.64 -13.14 4.49
C SER A 41 13.86 -13.17 5.80
N THR A 42 12.55 -13.27 5.70
CA THR A 42 11.65 -13.51 6.84
C THR A 42 10.38 -14.22 6.37
N GLY A 43 9.62 -14.80 7.30
CA GLY A 43 8.30 -15.34 7.00
C GLY A 43 7.34 -14.24 6.52
N SER A 44 7.18 -13.18 7.31
CA SER A 44 6.34 -12.03 7.00
C SER A 44 6.75 -10.82 7.81
N THR A 45 7.00 -9.69 7.14
CA THR A 45 7.36 -8.42 7.79
C THR A 45 6.27 -7.92 8.74
N ASN A 46 4.99 -8.14 8.42
CA ASN A 46 3.87 -7.84 9.33
C ASN A 46 3.92 -8.69 10.60
N ALA A 47 4.09 -10.00 10.43
CA ALA A 47 4.14 -10.92 11.57
C ALA A 47 5.31 -10.59 12.50
N ASP A 48 6.47 -10.28 11.95
CA ASP A 48 7.66 -9.92 12.73
C ASP A 48 7.47 -8.65 13.54
N LEU A 49 6.89 -7.59 12.93
CA LEU A 49 6.63 -6.34 13.66
C LEU A 49 5.55 -6.52 14.73
N LEU A 50 4.49 -7.30 14.44
CA LEU A 50 3.47 -7.62 15.44
C LEU A 50 4.03 -8.41 16.61
N ALA A 51 4.83 -9.43 16.35
CA ALA A 51 5.44 -10.27 17.38
C ALA A 51 6.48 -9.53 18.22
N ARG A 52 7.28 -8.65 17.58
CA ARG A 52 8.30 -7.84 18.26
C ARG A 52 7.68 -6.72 19.08
N GLY A 53 6.62 -6.10 18.56
CA GLY A 53 6.08 -4.87 19.13
C GLY A 53 7.10 -3.72 19.10
N GLY A 54 6.99 -2.81 20.07
CA GLY A 54 7.91 -1.69 20.25
C GLY A 54 7.30 -0.32 19.97
N PRO A 55 8.14 0.74 19.85
CA PRO A 55 7.66 2.09 19.61
C PRO A 55 7.08 2.27 18.21
N GLU A 56 6.29 3.32 18.04
CA GLU A 56 5.79 3.77 16.75
C GLU A 56 6.93 4.14 15.79
N GLY A 57 6.67 4.03 14.50
CA GLY A 57 7.59 4.49 13.46
C GLY A 57 8.70 3.50 13.11
N GLN A 58 8.59 2.24 13.54
CA GLN A 58 9.49 1.19 13.07
C GLN A 58 9.12 0.78 11.65
N VAL A 59 10.12 0.66 10.78
CA VAL A 59 10.01 0.12 9.41
C VAL A 59 10.85 -1.14 9.31
N LEU A 60 10.26 -2.22 8.83
CA LEU A 60 10.95 -3.46 8.51
C LEU A 60 10.83 -3.73 7.01
N VAL A 61 11.97 -3.87 6.35
CA VAL A 61 12.08 -4.21 4.92
C VAL A 61 12.67 -5.61 4.80
N ALA A 62 12.10 -6.46 3.95
CA ALA A 62 12.64 -7.77 3.63
C ALA A 62 13.00 -7.87 2.15
N GLU A 63 14.16 -8.45 1.84
CA GLU A 63 14.50 -8.80 0.47
C GLU A 63 13.63 -9.95 -0.02
N GLU A 64 13.26 -10.86 0.87
CA GLU A 64 12.41 -12.01 0.59
C GLU A 64 11.41 -12.27 1.73
N GLN A 65 10.18 -12.60 1.37
CA GLN A 65 9.21 -13.22 2.30
C GLN A 65 8.91 -14.66 1.88
N THR A 66 9.13 -15.60 2.79
CA THR A 66 8.87 -17.02 2.56
C THR A 66 7.41 -17.42 2.84
N ALA A 67 6.67 -16.59 3.60
CA ALA A 67 5.26 -16.77 3.92
C ALA A 67 4.51 -15.43 3.85
N GLY A 68 4.75 -14.67 2.75
CA GLY A 68 4.11 -13.37 2.53
C GLY A 68 2.59 -13.49 2.49
N ARG A 69 1.88 -12.59 3.18
CA ARG A 69 0.43 -12.63 3.35
C ARG A 69 -0.26 -11.52 2.59
N GLY A 70 -1.40 -11.84 2.00
CA GLY A 70 -2.39 -10.91 1.47
C GLY A 70 -3.71 -11.04 2.22
N ARG A 71 -4.72 -10.27 1.84
CA ARG A 71 -6.07 -10.34 2.42
C ARG A 71 -6.74 -11.68 2.10
N ALA A 72 -7.71 -12.08 2.94
CA ALA A 72 -8.50 -13.28 2.78
C ALA A 72 -7.67 -14.57 2.59
N GLY A 73 -6.55 -14.69 3.32
CA GLY A 73 -5.68 -15.86 3.27
C GLY A 73 -4.83 -16.01 2.01
N ARG A 74 -4.83 -15.01 1.12
CA ARG A 74 -3.99 -15.05 -0.10
C ARG A 74 -2.52 -14.87 0.25
N THR A 75 -1.67 -15.41 -0.61
CA THR A 75 -0.21 -15.25 -0.51
C THR A 75 0.24 -14.03 -1.30
N TRP A 76 1.18 -13.27 -0.74
CA TRP A 76 1.98 -12.28 -1.45
C TRP A 76 3.31 -12.91 -1.86
N VAL A 77 3.60 -12.95 -3.14
CA VAL A 77 4.87 -13.43 -3.68
C VAL A 77 5.74 -12.23 -4.02
N SER A 78 6.94 -12.18 -3.45
CA SER A 78 7.95 -11.17 -3.74
C SER A 78 9.16 -11.80 -4.40
N GLN A 79 9.77 -11.11 -5.36
CA GLN A 79 11.02 -11.52 -5.97
C GLN A 79 12.19 -10.86 -5.24
N PRO A 80 13.14 -11.62 -4.68
CA PRO A 80 14.34 -11.08 -4.06
C PRO A 80 15.07 -10.12 -4.99
N GLY A 81 15.47 -8.97 -4.45
CA GLY A 81 16.19 -7.95 -5.22
C GLY A 81 15.35 -7.16 -6.25
N ALA A 82 14.10 -7.54 -6.51
CA ALA A 82 13.25 -6.91 -7.51
C ALA A 82 11.97 -6.29 -6.95
N SER A 83 11.39 -6.90 -5.91
CA SER A 83 10.24 -6.35 -5.21
C SER A 83 10.69 -5.48 -4.04
N LEU A 84 9.82 -4.56 -3.64
CA LEU A 84 9.91 -3.80 -2.40
C LEU A 84 8.84 -4.31 -1.46
N THR A 85 9.25 -5.01 -0.40
CA THR A 85 8.36 -5.56 0.61
C THR A 85 8.74 -5.00 1.96
N PHE A 86 7.83 -4.26 2.57
CA PHE A 86 8.07 -3.64 3.86
C PHE A 86 6.80 -3.55 4.70
N SER A 87 6.99 -3.37 6.00
CA SER A 87 5.91 -3.08 6.95
C SER A 87 6.29 -1.93 7.85
N VAL A 88 5.30 -1.17 8.27
CA VAL A 88 5.44 -0.08 9.25
C VAL A 88 4.58 -0.37 10.48
N LEU A 89 5.09 -0.04 11.67
CA LEU A 89 4.34 -0.13 12.92
C LEU A 89 3.85 1.26 13.33
N LEU A 90 2.54 1.40 13.46
CA LEU A 90 1.85 2.61 13.89
C LEU A 90 1.16 2.37 15.24
N ARG A 91 1.07 3.42 16.06
CA ARG A 91 0.30 3.42 17.32
C ARG A 91 -0.72 4.55 17.31
N PRO A 92 -1.81 4.38 16.56
CA PRO A 92 -2.77 5.44 16.28
C PRO A 92 -3.68 5.71 17.50
N ALA A 93 -3.10 6.17 18.61
CA ALA A 93 -3.82 6.40 19.86
C ALA A 93 -4.89 7.49 19.73
N SER A 94 -4.65 8.51 18.91
CA SER A 94 -5.59 9.60 18.62
C SER A 94 -6.68 9.22 17.61
N VAL A 95 -6.49 8.12 16.86
CA VAL A 95 -7.45 7.65 15.85
C VAL A 95 -8.43 6.65 16.47
N PRO A 96 -9.71 6.98 16.61
CA PRO A 96 -10.70 6.09 17.21
C PRO A 96 -10.82 4.80 16.39
N PRO A 97 -11.14 3.66 17.03
CA PRO A 97 -11.25 2.36 16.35
C PRO A 97 -12.15 2.38 15.10
N SER A 98 -13.22 3.15 15.11
CA SER A 98 -14.15 3.32 13.98
C SER A 98 -13.52 4.00 12.76
N ALA A 99 -12.45 4.80 12.95
CA ALA A 99 -11.76 5.48 11.88
C ALA A 99 -10.50 4.75 11.39
N ARG A 100 -10.06 3.69 12.10
CA ARG A 100 -8.83 2.96 11.74
C ARG A 100 -8.92 2.21 10.40
N GLY A 101 -10.13 1.96 9.91
CA GLY A 101 -10.34 1.45 8.55
C GLY A 101 -9.75 2.34 7.45
N TRP A 102 -9.50 3.62 7.76
CA TRP A 102 -8.84 4.55 6.85
C TRP A 102 -7.32 4.36 6.74
N LEU A 103 -6.66 3.71 7.70
CA LEU A 103 -5.20 3.54 7.67
C LEU A 103 -4.67 2.80 6.42
N PRO A 104 -5.25 1.66 5.99
CA PRO A 104 -4.85 1.04 4.73
C PRO A 104 -5.19 1.89 3.49
N LEU A 105 -6.30 2.63 3.50
CA LEU A 105 -6.69 3.51 2.39
C LEU A 105 -5.73 4.70 2.27
N LEU A 106 -5.40 5.33 3.39
CA LEU A 106 -4.37 6.37 3.53
C LEU A 106 -3.01 5.88 3.00
N THR A 107 -2.64 4.64 3.36
CA THR A 107 -1.41 4.03 2.85
C THR A 107 -1.45 3.87 1.33
N GLY A 108 -2.60 3.52 0.76
CA GLY A 108 -2.80 3.50 -0.68
C GLY A 108 -2.51 4.86 -1.33
N VAL A 109 -3.06 5.93 -0.77
CA VAL A 109 -2.79 7.31 -1.21
C VAL A 109 -1.29 7.61 -1.15
N ALA A 110 -0.64 7.24 -0.03
CA ALA A 110 0.79 7.46 0.16
C ALA A 110 1.65 6.67 -0.85
N VAL A 111 1.30 5.41 -1.12
CA VAL A 111 2.00 4.58 -2.12
C VAL A 111 1.85 5.17 -3.51
N ALA A 112 0.64 5.55 -3.93
CA ALA A 112 0.40 6.14 -5.25
C ALA A 112 1.16 7.47 -5.43
N ALA A 113 1.17 8.33 -4.41
CA ALA A 113 1.90 9.58 -4.42
C ALA A 113 3.43 9.37 -4.44
N GLY A 114 3.94 8.44 -3.61
CA GLY A 114 5.36 8.11 -3.55
C GLY A 114 5.89 7.50 -4.86
N VAL A 115 5.12 6.62 -5.49
CA VAL A 115 5.42 6.05 -6.80
C VAL A 115 5.48 7.15 -7.88
N ARG A 116 4.50 8.05 -7.89
CA ARG A 116 4.50 9.19 -8.82
C ARG A 116 5.73 10.08 -8.62
N SER A 117 6.06 10.38 -7.37
CA SER A 117 7.20 11.23 -7.04
C SER A 117 8.55 10.59 -7.40
N ALA A 118 8.72 9.29 -7.16
CA ALA A 118 9.99 8.59 -7.39
C ALA A 118 10.17 8.14 -8.84
N ALA A 119 9.10 7.74 -9.51
CA ALA A 119 9.13 7.03 -10.79
C ALA A 119 8.39 7.74 -11.93
N GLY A 120 7.65 8.81 -11.66
CA GLY A 120 6.80 9.47 -12.66
C GLY A 120 5.59 8.64 -13.12
N VAL A 121 5.36 7.47 -12.52
CA VAL A 121 4.29 6.55 -12.92
C VAL A 121 2.96 6.96 -12.30
N ALA A 122 1.91 7.07 -13.13
CA ALA A 122 0.57 7.44 -12.71
C ALA A 122 -0.18 6.26 -12.08
N ALA A 123 0.13 5.96 -10.83
CA ALA A 123 -0.53 4.91 -10.06
C ALA A 123 -1.90 5.39 -9.55
N ARG A 124 -2.89 4.49 -9.54
CA ARG A 124 -4.25 4.71 -9.04
C ARG A 124 -4.64 3.65 -8.03
N LEU A 125 -5.69 3.91 -7.25
CA LEU A 125 -6.15 3.03 -6.19
C LEU A 125 -7.30 2.14 -6.67
N LYS A 126 -7.26 0.87 -6.30
CA LYS A 126 -8.41 -0.02 -6.41
C LYS A 126 -8.85 -0.40 -5.00
N TRP A 127 -10.06 -0.02 -4.65
CA TRP A 127 -10.62 -0.34 -3.33
C TRP A 127 -10.66 -1.87 -3.11
N PRO A 128 -10.32 -2.35 -1.91
CA PRO A 128 -9.92 -1.55 -0.75
C PRO A 128 -8.39 -1.39 -0.57
N ASN A 129 -7.54 -2.12 -1.27
CA ASN A 129 -6.14 -2.28 -0.86
C ASN A 129 -5.13 -2.50 -1.99
N ASP A 130 -5.52 -2.32 -3.22
CA ASP A 130 -4.62 -2.49 -4.37
C ASP A 130 -4.22 -1.14 -4.98
N VAL A 131 -2.99 -1.07 -5.49
CA VAL A 131 -2.49 0.04 -6.29
C VAL A 131 -2.27 -0.46 -7.71
N LEU A 132 -2.80 0.26 -8.68
CA LEU A 132 -2.81 -0.10 -10.09
C LEU A 132 -2.04 0.89 -10.96
N VAL A 133 -1.56 0.43 -12.10
CA VAL A 133 -1.24 1.25 -13.28
C VAL A 133 -2.09 0.73 -14.44
N GLY A 134 -2.96 1.59 -14.97
CA GLY A 134 -4.06 1.12 -15.83
C GLY A 134 -4.93 0.10 -15.09
N ASP A 135 -5.13 -1.07 -15.70
CA ASP A 135 -5.84 -2.18 -15.09
C ASP A 135 -4.91 -3.30 -14.60
N ARG A 136 -3.63 -2.98 -14.29
CA ARG A 136 -2.61 -3.94 -13.82
C ARG A 136 -2.20 -3.63 -12.39
N LYS A 137 -2.09 -4.65 -11.55
CA LYS A 137 -1.73 -4.52 -10.15
C LYS A 137 -0.24 -4.26 -9.97
N LEU A 138 0.10 -3.10 -9.41
CA LEU A 138 1.45 -2.69 -9.06
C LEU A 138 1.80 -3.07 -7.61
N ALA A 139 0.86 -2.85 -6.67
CA ALA A 139 1.10 -3.11 -5.25
C ALA A 139 -0.15 -3.62 -4.53
N GLY A 140 0.07 -4.25 -3.38
CA GLY A 140 -0.97 -4.64 -2.42
C GLY A 140 -0.62 -4.17 -1.01
N ILE A 141 -1.65 -3.85 -0.23
CA ILE A 141 -1.55 -3.34 1.13
C ILE A 141 -2.29 -4.29 2.08
N LEU A 142 -1.69 -4.59 3.22
CA LEU A 142 -2.28 -5.42 4.27
C LEU A 142 -2.09 -4.75 5.63
N ALA A 143 -3.18 -4.32 6.26
CA ALA A 143 -3.17 -3.84 7.63
C ALA A 143 -3.60 -4.95 8.59
N GLU A 144 -2.84 -5.12 9.67
CA GLU A 144 -3.11 -6.07 10.74
C GLU A 144 -2.98 -5.35 12.09
N GLN A 145 -3.84 -5.68 13.03
CA GLN A 145 -3.87 -5.07 14.35
C GLN A 145 -3.26 -6.02 15.38
N SER A 146 -2.55 -5.46 16.37
CA SER A 146 -2.10 -6.23 17.54
C SER A 146 -3.29 -6.74 18.36
N ALA A 147 -3.10 -7.81 19.12
CA ALA A 147 -4.17 -8.43 19.90
C ALA A 147 -4.82 -7.47 20.94
N ASP A 148 -4.03 -6.56 21.49
CA ASP A 148 -4.49 -5.51 22.41
C ASP A 148 -5.12 -4.29 21.72
N GLY A 149 -5.11 -4.29 20.38
CA GLY A 149 -5.61 -3.17 19.59
C GLY A 149 -4.77 -1.90 19.65
N ALA A 150 -3.64 -1.90 20.36
CA ALA A 150 -2.83 -0.69 20.56
C ALA A 150 -1.94 -0.33 19.37
N ALA A 151 -1.59 -1.31 18.54
CA ALA A 151 -0.77 -1.10 17.36
C ALA A 151 -1.47 -1.58 16.08
N VAL A 152 -1.14 -0.94 14.97
CA VAL A 152 -1.50 -1.36 13.62
C VAL A 152 -0.22 -1.52 12.83
N VAL A 153 -0.01 -2.68 12.24
CA VAL A 153 1.10 -2.93 11.31
C VAL A 153 0.53 -2.92 9.90
N ILE A 154 1.14 -2.11 9.02
CA ILE A 154 0.72 -1.99 7.64
C ILE A 154 1.85 -2.48 6.75
N GLY A 155 1.60 -3.58 6.04
CA GLY A 155 2.49 -4.16 5.04
C GLY A 155 2.17 -3.64 3.65
N VAL A 156 3.21 -3.40 2.88
CA VAL A 156 3.14 -3.04 1.47
C VAL A 156 4.04 -3.96 0.68
N GLY A 157 3.47 -4.61 -0.31
CA GLY A 157 4.22 -5.32 -1.35
C GLY A 157 4.10 -4.55 -2.67
N LEU A 158 5.24 -4.13 -3.24
CA LEU A 158 5.30 -3.35 -4.47
C LEU A 158 6.25 -4.01 -5.47
N ASN A 159 5.81 -4.20 -6.69
CA ASN A 159 6.64 -4.68 -7.78
C ASN A 159 7.45 -3.51 -8.36
N VAL A 160 8.77 -3.47 -8.11
CA VAL A 160 9.64 -2.39 -8.61
C VAL A 160 10.38 -2.83 -9.87
N ALA A 161 11.34 -3.74 -9.74
CA ALA A 161 12.21 -4.19 -10.84
C ALA A 161 11.86 -5.59 -11.35
N THR A 162 10.70 -6.13 -10.99
CA THR A 162 10.22 -7.45 -11.42
C THR A 162 9.98 -7.43 -12.93
N SER A 163 10.64 -8.31 -13.67
CA SER A 163 10.43 -8.43 -15.12
C SER A 163 9.03 -9.00 -15.41
N GLU A 164 8.50 -8.74 -16.60
CA GLU A 164 7.18 -9.20 -17.01
C GLU A 164 6.99 -10.72 -16.87
N ARG A 165 8.03 -11.50 -17.21
CA ARG A 165 8.03 -12.97 -17.11
C ARG A 165 8.02 -13.49 -15.66
N ALA A 166 8.47 -12.67 -14.73
CA ALA A 166 8.60 -13.01 -13.32
C ALA A 166 7.44 -12.49 -12.45
N LEU A 167 6.54 -11.71 -13.06
CA LEU A 167 5.34 -11.22 -12.37
C LEU A 167 4.41 -12.39 -12.02
N PRO A 168 3.81 -12.37 -10.82
CA PRO A 168 2.92 -13.43 -10.40
C PRO A 168 1.63 -13.44 -11.24
N VAL A 169 1.15 -14.65 -11.54
CA VAL A 169 -0.20 -14.82 -12.10
C VAL A 169 -1.21 -14.58 -10.98
N SER A 170 -2.11 -13.64 -11.19
CA SER A 170 -3.12 -13.28 -10.19
C SER A 170 -4.23 -14.32 -10.10
N PRO A 171 -4.53 -14.85 -8.91
CA PRO A 171 -5.68 -15.75 -8.72
C PRO A 171 -7.03 -15.06 -8.99
N THR A 172 -7.09 -13.73 -8.95
CA THR A 172 -8.30 -12.93 -9.19
C THR A 172 -8.44 -12.47 -10.65
N GLY A 173 -7.55 -12.92 -11.54
CA GLY A 173 -7.56 -12.52 -12.96
C GLY A 173 -7.07 -11.09 -13.22
N LEU A 174 -6.71 -10.32 -12.18
CA LEU A 174 -6.13 -8.99 -12.35
C LEU A 174 -4.64 -9.12 -12.70
N PRO A 175 -4.20 -8.74 -13.91
CA PRO A 175 -2.80 -8.89 -14.29
C PRO A 175 -1.89 -8.05 -13.38
N ALA A 176 -0.69 -8.54 -13.13
CA ALA A 176 0.32 -7.79 -12.39
C ALA A 176 1.16 -6.91 -13.32
N THR A 177 1.77 -5.86 -12.75
CA THR A 177 2.79 -5.03 -13.40
C THR A 177 3.88 -4.66 -12.39
N SER A 178 4.94 -4.00 -12.85
CA SER A 178 6.01 -3.44 -12.04
C SER A 178 6.41 -2.06 -12.58
N LEU A 179 7.13 -1.26 -11.79
CA LEU A 179 7.65 0.02 -12.26
C LEU A 179 8.55 -0.17 -13.48
N LEU A 180 9.35 -1.24 -13.52
CA LEU A 180 10.18 -1.59 -14.66
C LEU A 180 9.35 -1.85 -15.94
N VAL A 181 8.26 -2.61 -15.83
CA VAL A 181 7.36 -2.90 -16.97
C VAL A 181 6.64 -1.64 -17.44
N GLU A 182 6.38 -0.69 -16.51
CA GLU A 182 5.82 0.63 -16.83
C GLU A 182 6.87 1.63 -17.35
N GLY A 183 8.09 1.18 -17.62
CA GLY A 183 9.16 1.99 -18.21
C GLY A 183 9.99 2.81 -17.22
N ALA A 184 9.80 2.63 -15.92
CA ALA A 184 10.56 3.35 -14.89
C ALA A 184 11.69 2.48 -14.33
N ASP A 185 12.93 2.89 -14.53
CA ASP A 185 14.12 2.30 -13.93
C ASP A 185 14.56 3.12 -12.70
N VAL A 186 14.03 2.77 -11.55
CA VAL A 186 14.20 3.50 -10.29
C VAL A 186 14.66 2.57 -9.17
N GLY A 187 15.54 3.07 -8.29
CA GLY A 187 16.01 2.33 -7.12
C GLY A 187 14.91 2.13 -6.07
N ARG A 188 14.87 0.96 -5.46
CA ARG A 188 13.89 0.58 -4.43
C ARG A 188 13.95 1.50 -3.21
N GLU A 189 15.15 1.96 -2.82
CA GLU A 189 15.35 2.90 -1.72
C GLU A 189 14.70 4.27 -1.98
N ALA A 190 14.85 4.78 -3.20
CA ALA A 190 14.24 6.05 -3.59
C ALA A 190 12.70 5.97 -3.56
N VAL A 191 12.14 4.86 -4.05
CA VAL A 191 10.69 4.61 -4.01
C VAL A 191 10.21 4.52 -2.56
N LEU A 192 10.90 3.75 -1.71
CA LEU A 192 10.54 3.58 -0.31
C LEU A 192 10.59 4.92 0.44
N ALA A 193 11.65 5.71 0.26
CA ALA A 193 11.78 7.01 0.91
C ALA A 193 10.61 7.96 0.55
N GLN A 194 10.19 8.00 -0.71
CA GLN A 194 9.06 8.83 -1.14
C GLN A 194 7.72 8.33 -0.59
N ILE A 195 7.53 7.01 -0.54
CA ILE A 195 6.33 6.41 0.07
C ILE A 195 6.27 6.75 1.56
N LEU A 196 7.37 6.57 2.30
CA LEU A 196 7.42 6.83 3.75
C LEU A 196 7.19 8.31 4.07
N ARG A 197 7.75 9.25 3.29
CA ARG A 197 7.47 10.69 3.43
C ARG A 197 5.99 11.01 3.23
N SER A 198 5.38 10.44 2.18
CA SER A 198 3.96 10.65 1.91
C SER A 198 3.07 10.02 2.98
N LEU A 199 3.44 8.83 3.47
CA LEU A 199 2.73 8.14 4.53
C LEU A 199 2.81 8.90 5.86
N GLU A 200 3.99 9.40 6.24
CA GLU A 200 4.16 10.26 7.40
C GLU A 200 3.25 11.47 7.33
N ARG A 201 3.28 12.21 6.22
CA ARG A 201 2.44 13.40 6.03
C ARG A 201 0.96 13.09 6.24
N TRP A 202 0.44 12.06 5.58
CA TRP A 202 -0.97 11.73 5.67
C TRP A 202 -1.35 11.16 7.04
N TYR A 203 -0.48 10.35 7.63
CA TYR A 203 -0.71 9.79 8.95
C TYR A 203 -0.77 10.87 10.03
N LEU A 204 0.15 11.85 10.01
CA LEU A 204 0.16 12.95 10.96
C LEU A 204 -1.07 13.86 10.78
N VAL A 205 -1.44 14.20 9.55
CA VAL A 205 -2.65 14.98 9.27
C VAL A 205 -3.90 14.26 9.78
N PHE A 206 -4.05 12.97 9.46
CA PHE A 206 -5.20 12.18 9.89
C PHE A 206 -5.20 11.90 11.39
N SER A 207 -4.06 11.76 12.03
CA SER A 207 -3.96 11.56 13.48
C SER A 207 -4.28 12.84 14.26
N ALA A 208 -4.03 14.02 13.69
CA ALA A 208 -4.40 15.30 14.30
C ALA A 208 -5.91 15.56 14.21
N ASP A 209 -6.56 15.17 13.12
CA ASP A 209 -8.01 15.21 12.93
C ASP A 209 -8.47 13.95 12.18
N PRO A 210 -8.94 12.91 12.89
CA PRO A 210 -9.32 11.62 12.29
C PRO A 210 -10.68 11.64 11.59
N ASP A 211 -11.03 12.76 11.00
CA ASP A 211 -12.15 12.93 10.07
C ASP A 211 -11.61 12.97 8.64
N PRO A 212 -11.92 11.99 7.79
CA PRO A 212 -11.36 11.92 6.43
C PRO A 212 -11.87 13.05 5.52
N VAL A 213 -12.99 13.66 5.85
CA VAL A 213 -13.52 14.82 5.11
C VAL A 213 -12.74 16.08 5.45
N ARG A 214 -12.60 16.41 6.74
CA ARG A 214 -11.91 17.62 7.20
C ARG A 214 -10.40 17.56 6.95
N SER A 215 -9.78 16.37 7.11
CA SER A 215 -8.37 16.18 6.80
C SER A 215 -8.05 16.23 5.31
N GLY A 216 -9.07 16.21 4.43
CA GLY A 216 -8.92 16.16 2.98
C GLY A 216 -8.60 14.77 2.43
N LEU A 217 -8.42 13.76 3.29
CA LEU A 217 -8.03 12.39 2.90
C LEU A 217 -9.07 11.74 1.98
N LEU A 218 -10.38 11.91 2.26
CA LEU A 218 -11.44 11.36 1.44
C LEU A 218 -11.41 11.93 0.01
N ALA A 219 -11.18 13.24 -0.12
CA ALA A 219 -11.10 13.90 -1.42
C ALA A 219 -9.92 13.37 -2.24
N GLU A 220 -8.75 13.26 -1.61
CA GLU A 220 -7.55 12.71 -2.26
C GLU A 220 -7.72 11.23 -2.65
N TYR A 221 -8.33 10.42 -1.76
CA TYR A 221 -8.63 9.03 -2.06
C TYR A 221 -9.56 8.90 -3.26
N ARG A 222 -10.67 9.67 -3.30
CA ARG A 222 -11.63 9.67 -4.40
C ARG A 222 -10.97 10.04 -5.73
N ALA A 223 -10.16 11.08 -5.75
CA ALA A 223 -9.43 11.51 -6.94
C ALA A 223 -8.49 10.43 -7.50
N ALA A 224 -7.85 9.67 -6.61
CA ALA A 224 -6.96 8.59 -7.00
C ALA A 224 -7.68 7.26 -7.29
N CYS A 225 -8.94 7.07 -6.86
CA CYS A 225 -9.63 5.78 -6.90
C CYS A 225 -10.10 5.42 -8.31
N ALA A 226 -9.53 4.35 -8.87
CA ALA A 226 -9.90 3.81 -10.18
C ALA A 226 -11.16 2.93 -10.13
N THR A 227 -11.66 2.60 -8.94
CA THR A 227 -12.88 1.79 -8.79
C THR A 227 -14.14 2.62 -9.00
N LEU A 228 -14.11 3.92 -8.68
CA LEU A 228 -15.27 4.79 -8.78
C LEU A 228 -15.70 4.99 -10.23
N GLY A 229 -17.01 4.96 -10.44
CA GLY A 229 -17.66 5.06 -11.75
C GLY A 229 -17.67 3.75 -12.55
N ARG A 230 -17.04 2.67 -12.04
CA ARG A 230 -16.99 1.38 -12.76
C ARG A 230 -18.13 0.46 -12.35
N GLN A 231 -18.53 -0.39 -13.29
CA GLN A 231 -19.27 -1.60 -12.99
C GLN A 231 -18.37 -2.56 -12.23
N VAL A 232 -18.84 -3.04 -11.09
CA VAL A 232 -18.07 -3.93 -10.22
C VAL A 232 -18.90 -5.15 -9.82
N ARG A 233 -18.21 -6.25 -9.56
CA ARG A 233 -18.69 -7.37 -8.78
C ARG A 233 -17.90 -7.42 -7.49
N VAL A 234 -18.60 -7.40 -6.36
CA VAL A 234 -18.00 -7.48 -5.02
C VAL A 234 -18.31 -8.85 -4.44
N GLU A 235 -17.24 -9.60 -4.18
CA GLU A 235 -17.30 -10.86 -3.46
C GLU A 235 -17.28 -10.55 -1.96
N LEU A 236 -18.42 -10.81 -1.32
CA LEU A 236 -18.65 -10.54 0.09
C LEU A 236 -18.32 -11.80 0.94
N PRO A 237 -18.11 -11.64 2.27
CA PRO A 237 -18.00 -12.78 3.17
C PRO A 237 -19.18 -13.74 3.03
N ALA A 238 -18.95 -15.04 3.32
CA ALA A 238 -19.93 -16.12 3.20
C ALA A 238 -20.42 -16.38 1.75
N GLY A 239 -19.58 -16.08 0.75
CA GLY A 239 -19.85 -16.43 -0.64
C GLY A 239 -20.98 -15.63 -1.31
N ARG A 240 -21.41 -14.53 -0.70
CA ARG A 240 -22.39 -13.61 -1.30
C ARG A 240 -21.71 -12.71 -2.32
N GLU A 241 -22.44 -12.33 -3.34
CA GLU A 241 -21.98 -11.39 -4.37
C GLU A 241 -22.93 -10.20 -4.48
N LEU A 242 -22.36 -9.05 -4.82
CA LEU A 242 -23.09 -7.83 -5.17
C LEU A 242 -22.51 -7.26 -6.46
N ALA A 243 -23.34 -7.09 -7.48
CA ALA A 243 -22.93 -6.40 -8.71
C ALA A 243 -23.63 -5.05 -8.83
N GLY A 244 -22.92 -4.05 -9.35
CA GLY A 244 -23.46 -2.70 -9.52
C GLY A 244 -22.39 -1.69 -9.89
N VAL A 245 -22.76 -0.40 -9.89
CA VAL A 245 -21.83 0.70 -10.09
C VAL A 245 -21.21 1.10 -8.75
N ALA A 246 -19.89 1.16 -8.69
CA ALA A 246 -19.17 1.74 -7.56
C ALA A 246 -19.25 3.26 -7.63
N GLU A 247 -20.13 3.86 -6.84
CA GLU A 247 -20.43 5.29 -6.95
C GLU A 247 -19.49 6.16 -6.14
N ASP A 248 -19.16 5.73 -4.92
CA ASP A 248 -18.41 6.56 -4.00
C ASP A 248 -17.71 5.74 -2.91
N VAL A 249 -16.86 6.41 -2.13
CA VAL A 249 -16.37 5.94 -0.83
C VAL A 249 -16.88 6.91 0.23
N ASP A 250 -17.55 6.39 1.26
CA ASP A 250 -18.10 7.20 2.33
C ASP A 250 -17.06 7.59 3.40
N ALA A 251 -17.46 8.42 4.36
CA ALA A 251 -16.61 8.84 5.47
C ALA A 251 -16.13 7.68 6.36
N GLY A 252 -16.77 6.53 6.33
CA GLY A 252 -16.32 5.29 7.00
C GLY A 252 -15.29 4.49 6.18
N GLY A 253 -14.92 4.95 4.99
CA GLY A 253 -14.02 4.22 4.07
C GLY A 253 -14.70 3.06 3.34
N ARG A 254 -16.04 2.96 3.40
CA ARG A 254 -16.82 1.90 2.75
C ARG A 254 -17.09 2.25 1.30
N LEU A 255 -17.00 1.26 0.41
CA LEU A 255 -17.38 1.42 -0.98
C LEU A 255 -18.91 1.44 -1.09
N LEU A 256 -19.45 2.44 -1.75
CA LEU A 256 -20.87 2.54 -2.06
C LEU A 256 -21.13 1.95 -3.43
N VAL A 257 -21.84 0.82 -3.48
CA VAL A 257 -22.17 0.12 -4.73
C VAL A 257 -23.67 0.20 -4.95
N ARG A 258 -24.10 0.74 -6.09
CA ARG A 258 -25.52 0.75 -6.49
C ARG A 258 -25.82 -0.42 -7.42
N PRO A 259 -26.60 -1.41 -6.98
CA PRO A 259 -27.12 -2.46 -7.86
C PRO A 259 -28.03 -1.89 -8.94
N ALA A 260 -28.10 -2.58 -10.08
CA ALA A 260 -29.02 -2.20 -11.16
C ALA A 260 -30.47 -2.16 -10.65
N GLY A 261 -31.17 -1.05 -10.92
CA GLY A 261 -32.56 -0.85 -10.50
C GLY A 261 -32.77 -0.47 -9.02
N ALA A 262 -31.70 -0.43 -8.20
CA ALA A 262 -31.81 -0.03 -6.80
C ALA A 262 -31.90 1.50 -6.64
N ALA A 263 -32.78 1.96 -5.73
CA ALA A 263 -32.95 3.38 -5.44
C ALA A 263 -31.75 3.98 -4.69
N SER A 264 -30.99 3.17 -3.95
CA SER A 264 -29.84 3.61 -3.15
C SER A 264 -28.65 2.68 -3.27
N ALA A 265 -27.43 3.21 -3.05
CA ALA A 265 -26.23 2.42 -2.99
C ALA A 265 -26.11 1.65 -1.66
N THR A 266 -25.52 0.47 -1.72
CA THR A 266 -25.23 -0.38 -0.57
C THR A 266 -23.80 -0.11 -0.07
N PRO A 267 -23.59 0.22 1.22
CA PRO A 267 -22.25 0.41 1.75
C PRO A 267 -21.56 -0.93 2.02
N ILE A 268 -20.36 -1.10 1.49
CA ILE A 268 -19.53 -2.30 1.59
C ILE A 268 -18.31 -2.01 2.46
N SER A 269 -18.22 -2.67 3.61
CA SER A 269 -17.08 -2.51 4.54
C SER A 269 -15.92 -3.46 4.24
N ALA A 270 -16.19 -4.62 3.65
CA ALA A 270 -15.19 -5.62 3.31
C ALA A 270 -15.65 -6.45 2.09
N GLY A 271 -14.71 -6.84 1.26
CA GLY A 271 -14.97 -7.66 0.08
C GLY A 271 -13.80 -7.58 -0.91
N ASP A 272 -13.84 -8.46 -1.89
CA ASP A 272 -12.93 -8.40 -3.04
C ASP A 272 -13.69 -7.82 -4.24
N VAL A 273 -13.14 -6.73 -4.77
CA VAL A 273 -13.76 -6.01 -5.90
C VAL A 273 -13.16 -6.47 -7.21
N VAL A 274 -14.01 -6.91 -8.12
CA VAL A 274 -13.64 -7.20 -9.51
C VAL A 274 -14.24 -6.10 -10.39
N HIS A 275 -13.39 -5.40 -11.15
CA HIS A 275 -13.84 -4.44 -12.15
C HIS A 275 -14.41 -5.23 -13.35
N LEU A 276 -15.65 -4.97 -13.70
CA LEU A 276 -16.26 -5.55 -14.89
C LEU A 276 -15.92 -4.70 -16.13
N ARG A 277 -15.76 -5.36 -17.26
CA ARG A 277 -15.48 -4.72 -18.56
C ARG A 277 -16.75 -4.31 -19.25
#